data_2004122c47227b6ef54b62ace1aacb3d
#
_entry.id   2004122c47227b6ef54b62ace1aacb3d
#
_cell.length_a   1.000
_cell.length_b   1.000
_cell.length_c   1.000
_cell.angle_alpha   90.00
_cell.angle_beta   90.00
_cell.angle_gamma   90.00
#
_symmetry.space_group_name_H-M   'P 1'
#
loop_
_entity.id
_entity.type
_entity.pdbx_description
1 polymer ?
#
loop_
_entity_poly.entity_id
_entity_poly.type
_entity_poly.pdbx_seq_one_letter_code
_entity_poly.pdbx_strand_id
1 'polypeptide(L)'
;MDRFKNILVAASPGHLDPKVLRTAVKLAETNNARLTVLDVLEPMTRMRRFMTVGRRTVDVHAELLKHRSERLRLLAENTRAGDGTEVKVLVGEPFIEVIRHVLEHDNDLVIVGGREIEQWAVPDLTSGVMHLMRKCPVPVWVMRPPRADTLRVLALVDPDPEDPVRDGLNDLVLTLAISLASREGGELHVGHAWELEGESTLRSSPYVRLPDEVVDVLAETAESEHREQLAALLERHHVGSGADVHLVEGDAGEVLPKLAE
;
A
#
# COMPACT_ATOMS: atom_id res chain seq x y z
N MET A 1 5.90 2.83 17.57
CA MET A 1 4.79 3.55 16.92
C MET A 1 3.49 2.93 17.41
N ASP A 2 2.75 3.64 18.20
CA ASP A 2 1.46 3.19 18.78
C ASP A 2 0.28 3.76 17.94
N ARG A 3 0.34 3.58 16.61
CA ARG A 3 -0.60 4.23 15.70
C ARG A 3 -1.76 3.33 15.28
N PHE A 4 -1.46 2.11 14.83
CA PHE A 4 -2.49 1.22 14.32
C PHE A 4 -3.11 0.41 15.46
N LYS A 5 -4.43 0.52 15.64
CA LYS A 5 -5.17 -0.12 16.72
C LYS A 5 -6.14 -1.19 16.26
N ASN A 6 -6.39 -1.25 14.95
CA ASN A 6 -7.37 -2.18 14.37
C ASN A 6 -6.92 -2.63 12.98
N ILE A 7 -6.09 -3.67 12.95
CA ILE A 7 -5.40 -4.16 11.76
C ILE A 7 -6.22 -5.24 11.07
N LEU A 8 -6.41 -5.10 9.76
CA LEU A 8 -7.02 -6.10 8.91
C LEU A 8 -5.95 -6.78 8.03
N VAL A 9 -5.83 -8.08 8.09
CA VAL A 9 -5.04 -8.88 7.14
C VAL A 9 -5.98 -9.50 6.12
N ALA A 10 -5.86 -9.08 4.86
CA ALA A 10 -6.64 -9.65 3.77
C ALA A 10 -5.82 -10.74 3.07
N ALA A 11 -6.35 -11.96 3.07
CA ALA A 11 -5.79 -13.07 2.32
C ALA A 11 -6.00 -12.86 0.82
N SER A 12 -5.00 -13.20 0.01
CA SER A 12 -5.22 -13.40 -1.44
C SER A 12 -6.17 -14.58 -1.64
N PRO A 13 -6.96 -14.64 -2.74
CA PRO A 13 -8.00 -15.67 -2.88
C PRO A 13 -7.51 -17.07 -2.56
N GLY A 14 -7.94 -17.60 -1.42
CA GLY A 14 -7.60 -18.93 -0.92
C GLY A 14 -6.17 -19.12 -0.44
N HIS A 15 -5.36 -18.06 -0.28
CA HIS A 15 -3.99 -18.17 0.21
C HIS A 15 -3.60 -16.99 1.11
N LEU A 16 -3.00 -17.30 2.24
CA LEU A 16 -2.33 -16.34 3.11
C LEU A 16 -0.94 -16.88 3.44
N ASP A 17 0.09 -16.08 3.13
CA ASP A 17 1.47 -16.42 3.48
C ASP A 17 1.65 -16.34 5.00
N PRO A 18 2.15 -17.41 5.65
CA PRO A 18 2.45 -17.40 7.09
C PRO A 18 3.39 -16.25 7.51
N LYS A 19 4.28 -15.79 6.63
CA LYS A 19 5.19 -14.67 6.92
C LYS A 19 4.41 -13.36 7.07
N VAL A 20 3.44 -13.12 6.18
CA VAL A 20 2.56 -11.94 6.25
C VAL A 20 1.80 -11.93 7.57
N LEU A 21 1.19 -13.06 7.94
CA LEU A 21 0.46 -13.15 9.20
C LEU A 21 1.37 -12.96 10.42
N ARG A 22 2.57 -13.56 10.45
CA ARG A 22 3.53 -13.34 11.55
C ARG A 22 3.93 -11.87 11.70
N THR A 23 4.16 -11.17 10.58
CA THR A 23 4.48 -9.73 10.62
C THR A 23 3.30 -8.91 11.14
N ALA A 24 2.08 -9.24 10.71
CA ALA A 24 0.87 -8.60 11.20
C ALA A 24 0.64 -8.84 12.71
N VAL A 25 0.86 -10.07 13.17
CA VAL A 25 0.79 -10.43 14.61
C VAL A 25 1.80 -9.61 15.42
N LYS A 26 3.08 -9.59 15.00
CA LYS A 26 4.12 -8.78 15.66
C LYS A 26 3.76 -7.30 15.70
N LEU A 27 3.19 -6.77 14.61
CA LEU A 27 2.74 -5.38 14.56
C LEU A 27 1.57 -5.14 15.50
N ALA A 28 0.58 -6.04 15.54
CA ALA A 28 -0.57 -5.95 16.42
C ALA A 28 -0.15 -6.01 17.91
N GLU A 29 0.73 -6.92 18.28
CA GLU A 29 1.30 -7.02 19.64
C GLU A 29 2.02 -5.72 20.03
N THR A 30 2.90 -5.20 19.17
CA THR A 30 3.68 -3.98 19.42
C THR A 30 2.78 -2.76 19.62
N ASN A 31 1.65 -2.70 18.90
CA ASN A 31 0.71 -1.59 18.95
C ASN A 31 -0.44 -1.80 19.92
N ASN A 32 -0.51 -2.95 20.59
CA ASN A 32 -1.68 -3.38 21.37
C ASN A 32 -2.97 -3.20 20.55
N ALA A 33 -2.97 -3.74 19.35
CA ALA A 33 -4.00 -3.59 18.33
C ALA A 33 -4.85 -4.87 18.20
N ARG A 34 -6.11 -4.68 17.81
CA ARG A 34 -6.96 -5.79 17.36
C ARG A 34 -6.47 -6.28 16.00
N LEU A 35 -6.54 -7.58 15.77
CA LEU A 35 -6.16 -8.21 14.52
C LEU A 35 -7.33 -9.02 13.96
N THR A 36 -7.71 -8.72 12.74
CA THR A 36 -8.69 -9.51 11.98
C THR A 36 -8.01 -10.11 10.76
N VAL A 37 -8.24 -11.41 10.54
CA VAL A 37 -7.80 -12.13 9.34
C VAL A 37 -9.03 -12.41 8.48
N LEU A 38 -9.05 -11.86 7.27
CA LEU A 38 -10.16 -11.93 6.34
C LEU A 38 -9.76 -12.66 5.06
N ASP A 39 -10.52 -13.67 4.66
CA ASP A 39 -10.51 -14.22 3.31
C ASP A 39 -11.85 -13.94 2.64
N VAL A 40 -11.85 -13.78 1.32
CA VAL A 40 -13.06 -13.57 0.54
C VAL A 40 -13.16 -14.64 -0.53
N LEU A 41 -14.28 -15.36 -0.53
CA LEU A 41 -14.62 -16.34 -1.54
C LEU A 41 -15.54 -15.70 -2.58
N GLU A 42 -15.08 -15.68 -3.82
CA GLU A 42 -15.94 -15.21 -4.93
C GLU A 42 -17.20 -16.06 -5.06
N PRO A 43 -18.36 -15.44 -5.37
CA PRO A 43 -19.62 -16.16 -5.49
C PRO A 43 -19.59 -17.14 -6.66
N MET A 44 -20.01 -18.36 -6.41
CA MET A 44 -20.12 -19.39 -7.45
C MET A 44 -21.49 -19.33 -8.15
N THR A 45 -21.49 -19.50 -9.47
CA THR A 45 -22.76 -19.69 -10.21
C THR A 45 -23.49 -20.93 -9.71
N ARG A 46 -24.84 -20.96 -9.81
CA ARG A 46 -25.64 -22.10 -9.38
C ARG A 46 -25.17 -23.43 -10.00
N MET A 47 -24.72 -23.41 -11.24
CA MET A 47 -24.26 -24.61 -11.98
C MET A 47 -22.93 -25.15 -11.42
N ARG A 48 -22.07 -24.30 -10.83
CA ARG A 48 -20.81 -24.74 -10.19
C ARG A 48 -20.95 -25.02 -8.70
N ARG A 49 -22.01 -24.50 -8.09
CA ARG A 49 -22.24 -24.61 -6.65
C ARG A 49 -22.60 -26.05 -6.21
N PHE A 50 -23.37 -26.73 -7.01
CA PHE A 50 -23.84 -28.07 -6.67
C PHE A 50 -23.24 -29.09 -7.65
N MET A 51 -22.50 -30.06 -7.11
CA MET A 51 -21.97 -31.19 -7.88
C MET A 51 -22.59 -32.49 -7.38
N THR A 52 -23.02 -33.33 -8.32
CA THR A 52 -23.52 -34.65 -8.01
C THR A 52 -22.47 -35.71 -8.27
N VAL A 53 -22.06 -36.41 -7.20
CA VAL A 53 -21.09 -37.52 -7.28
C VAL A 53 -21.85 -38.79 -6.85
N GLY A 54 -22.15 -39.63 -7.82
CA GLY A 54 -22.99 -40.80 -7.60
C GLY A 54 -24.43 -40.41 -7.23
N ARG A 55 -24.90 -40.80 -6.02
CA ARG A 55 -26.24 -40.46 -5.49
C ARG A 55 -26.24 -39.28 -4.52
N ARG A 56 -25.08 -38.60 -4.30
CA ARG A 56 -24.97 -37.49 -3.35
C ARG A 56 -24.76 -36.19 -4.10
N THR A 57 -25.55 -35.18 -3.74
CA THR A 57 -25.33 -33.80 -4.18
C THR A 57 -24.55 -33.08 -3.08
N VAL A 58 -23.44 -32.49 -3.47
CA VAL A 58 -22.53 -31.75 -2.55
C VAL A 58 -22.66 -30.27 -2.87
N ASP A 59 -22.89 -29.44 -1.86
CA ASP A 59 -22.72 -27.96 -1.97
C ASP A 59 -21.24 -27.63 -1.87
N VAL A 60 -20.59 -27.51 -3.03
CA VAL A 60 -19.15 -27.23 -3.15
C VAL A 60 -18.81 -25.88 -2.52
N HIS A 61 -19.72 -24.90 -2.62
CA HIS A 61 -19.49 -23.57 -2.06
C HIS A 61 -19.45 -23.59 -0.52
N ALA A 62 -20.40 -24.32 0.10
CA ALA A 62 -20.42 -24.49 1.55
C ALA A 62 -19.18 -25.24 2.06
N GLU A 63 -18.74 -26.27 1.32
CA GLU A 63 -17.54 -27.02 1.68
C GLU A 63 -16.26 -26.17 1.54
N LEU A 64 -16.15 -25.34 0.51
CA LEU A 64 -15.05 -24.41 0.34
C LEU A 64 -15.00 -23.35 1.46
N LEU A 65 -16.14 -22.80 1.87
CA LEU A 65 -16.21 -21.85 2.98
C LEU A 65 -15.72 -22.49 4.27
N LYS A 66 -16.19 -23.70 4.57
CA LYS A 66 -15.75 -24.45 5.75
C LYS A 66 -14.26 -24.71 5.72
N HIS A 67 -13.74 -25.23 4.61
CA HIS A 67 -12.33 -25.54 4.44
C HIS A 67 -11.44 -24.27 4.57
N ARG A 68 -11.84 -23.13 3.97
CA ARG A 68 -11.11 -21.88 4.08
C ARG A 68 -11.09 -21.35 5.53
N SER A 69 -12.23 -21.37 6.21
CA SER A 69 -12.34 -20.97 7.61
C SER A 69 -11.45 -21.81 8.52
N GLU A 70 -11.45 -23.12 8.35
CA GLU A 70 -10.63 -24.04 9.14
C GLU A 70 -9.13 -23.83 8.88
N ARG A 71 -8.76 -23.68 7.62
CA ARG A 71 -7.38 -23.39 7.22
C ARG A 71 -6.85 -22.08 7.81
N LEU A 72 -7.65 -21.01 7.77
CA LEU A 72 -7.24 -19.72 8.36
C LEU A 72 -7.11 -19.81 9.88
N ARG A 73 -8.01 -20.54 10.56
CA ARG A 73 -7.93 -20.76 12.01
C ARG A 73 -6.64 -21.50 12.39
N LEU A 74 -6.35 -22.59 11.69
CA LEU A 74 -5.11 -23.36 11.91
C LEU A 74 -3.86 -22.49 11.63
N LEU A 75 -3.92 -21.62 10.62
CA LEU A 75 -2.82 -20.71 10.34
C LEU A 75 -2.65 -19.65 11.46
N ALA A 76 -3.74 -19.11 11.98
CA ALA A 76 -3.72 -18.18 13.10
C ALA A 76 -3.15 -18.83 14.37
N GLU A 77 -3.60 -20.03 14.70
CA GLU A 77 -3.07 -20.83 15.81
C GLU A 77 -1.56 -21.10 15.67
N ASN A 78 -1.12 -21.54 14.49
CA ASN A 78 0.29 -21.86 14.22
C ASN A 78 1.21 -20.62 14.24
N THR A 79 0.68 -19.46 13.99
CA THR A 79 1.43 -18.18 14.02
C THR A 79 1.40 -17.51 15.40
N ARG A 80 0.77 -18.15 16.39
CA ARG A 80 0.55 -17.59 17.73
C ARG A 80 -0.17 -16.25 17.68
N ALA A 81 -1.05 -16.06 16.70
CA ALA A 81 -1.99 -14.98 16.72
C ALA A 81 -2.83 -15.14 17.99
N GLY A 82 -2.72 -14.20 18.93
CA GLY A 82 -3.28 -14.34 20.29
C GLY A 82 -4.79 -14.60 20.28
N ASP A 83 -5.33 -14.96 21.44
CA ASP A 83 -6.75 -15.31 21.65
C ASP A 83 -7.76 -14.23 21.19
N GLY A 84 -7.26 -13.01 20.87
CA GLY A 84 -8.04 -11.89 20.34
C GLY A 84 -8.07 -11.76 18.81
N THR A 85 -7.43 -12.67 18.07
CA THR A 85 -7.44 -12.61 16.59
C THR A 85 -8.74 -13.14 16.04
N GLU A 86 -9.49 -12.28 15.35
CA GLU A 86 -10.71 -12.67 14.67
C GLU A 86 -10.41 -13.24 13.28
N VAL A 87 -11.06 -14.36 12.92
CA VAL A 87 -10.94 -14.99 11.59
C VAL A 87 -12.28 -14.98 10.91
N LYS A 88 -12.35 -14.37 9.73
CA LYS A 88 -13.58 -14.26 8.92
C LYS A 88 -13.36 -14.78 7.50
N VAL A 89 -14.40 -15.42 6.95
CA VAL A 89 -14.49 -15.73 5.51
C VAL A 89 -15.79 -15.14 4.99
N LEU A 90 -15.69 -14.18 4.07
CA LEU A 90 -16.84 -13.54 3.43
C LEU A 90 -17.07 -14.09 2.02
N VAL A 91 -18.23 -13.78 1.45
CA VAL A 91 -18.57 -14.12 0.06
C VAL A 91 -18.83 -12.83 -0.70
N GLY A 92 -18.08 -12.58 -1.75
CA GLY A 92 -18.24 -11.38 -2.56
C GLY A 92 -17.02 -11.11 -3.45
N GLU A 93 -16.96 -9.92 -3.99
CA GLU A 93 -15.79 -9.43 -4.72
C GLU A 93 -14.69 -9.04 -3.72
N PRO A 94 -13.47 -9.62 -3.80
CA PRO A 94 -12.45 -9.49 -2.74
C PRO A 94 -12.17 -8.06 -2.29
N PHE A 95 -11.84 -7.14 -3.22
CA PHE A 95 -11.50 -5.77 -2.83
C PHE A 95 -12.70 -4.97 -2.26
N ILE A 96 -13.93 -5.28 -2.74
CA ILE A 96 -15.15 -4.63 -2.25
C ILE A 96 -15.44 -5.06 -0.82
N GLU A 97 -15.36 -6.37 -0.53
CA GLU A 97 -15.63 -6.89 0.80
C GLU A 97 -14.57 -6.43 1.82
N VAL A 98 -13.30 -6.31 1.39
CA VAL A 98 -12.23 -5.74 2.24
C VAL A 98 -12.55 -4.28 2.59
N ILE A 99 -12.87 -3.43 1.60
CA ILE A 99 -13.20 -2.02 1.84
C ILE A 99 -14.45 -1.88 2.71
N ARG A 100 -15.49 -2.70 2.45
CA ARG A 100 -16.70 -2.73 3.27
C ARG A 100 -16.38 -3.07 4.72
N HIS A 101 -15.57 -4.11 4.93
CA HIS A 101 -15.15 -4.50 6.28
C HIS A 101 -14.39 -3.37 6.99
N VAL A 102 -13.49 -2.67 6.27
CA VAL A 102 -12.76 -1.51 6.81
C VAL A 102 -13.72 -0.44 7.31
N LEU A 103 -14.73 -0.09 6.50
CA LEU A 103 -15.70 0.96 6.83
C LEU A 103 -16.66 0.56 7.96
N GLU A 104 -17.05 -0.73 8.04
CA GLU A 104 -17.99 -1.22 9.05
C GLU A 104 -17.34 -1.49 10.41
N HIS A 105 -16.03 -1.70 10.45
CA HIS A 105 -15.32 -2.13 11.67
C HIS A 105 -14.21 -1.17 12.10
N ASP A 106 -14.10 0.00 11.46
CA ASP A 106 -13.11 1.05 11.77
C ASP A 106 -11.67 0.50 11.77
N ASN A 107 -11.32 -0.34 10.79
CA ASN A 107 -9.94 -0.73 10.61
C ASN A 107 -9.09 0.48 10.20
N ASP A 108 -7.86 0.55 10.69
CA ASP A 108 -6.94 1.67 10.47
C ASP A 108 -5.68 1.30 9.66
N LEU A 109 -5.52 0.00 9.34
CA LEU A 109 -4.51 -0.54 8.45
C LEU A 109 -5.03 -1.80 7.77
N VAL A 110 -4.80 -1.93 6.47
CA VAL A 110 -4.97 -3.19 5.71
C VAL A 110 -3.61 -3.73 5.31
N ILE A 111 -3.34 -5.00 5.63
CA ILE A 111 -2.14 -5.73 5.18
C ILE A 111 -2.57 -6.77 4.17
N VAL A 112 -1.95 -6.76 2.99
CA VAL A 112 -2.13 -7.77 1.95
C VAL A 112 -0.80 -8.43 1.62
N GLY A 113 -0.78 -9.76 1.50
CA GLY A 113 0.37 -10.50 1.03
C GLY A 113 0.35 -10.61 -0.49
N GLY A 114 1.45 -10.26 -1.14
CA GLY A 114 1.67 -10.68 -2.51
C GLY A 114 1.86 -12.20 -2.54
N ARG A 115 1.29 -12.91 -3.53
CA ARG A 115 1.67 -14.30 -3.80
C ARG A 115 3.18 -14.33 -4.05
N GLU A 116 3.87 -15.39 -3.63
CA GLU A 116 5.16 -15.78 -4.21
C GLU A 116 4.94 -16.09 -5.70
N ILE A 117 4.89 -15.06 -6.50
CA ILE A 117 4.97 -15.19 -7.93
C ILE A 117 6.44 -15.00 -8.24
N GLU A 118 7.17 -16.10 -8.39
CA GLU A 118 8.50 -16.16 -9.02
C GLU A 118 8.51 -15.50 -10.42
N GLN A 119 7.39 -15.02 -10.90
CA GLN A 119 7.13 -14.40 -12.19
C GLN A 119 6.71 -12.94 -12.11
N TRP A 120 7.08 -12.21 -11.06
CA TRP A 120 6.91 -10.76 -11.04
C TRP A 120 8.03 -10.01 -11.78
N ALA A 121 8.25 -10.39 -13.03
CA ALA A 121 8.68 -9.45 -14.03
C ALA A 121 7.43 -8.71 -14.49
N VAL A 122 7.09 -7.62 -13.77
CA VAL A 122 6.12 -6.58 -14.14
C VAL A 122 4.90 -7.05 -15.00
N PRO A 123 3.71 -6.57 -14.81
CA PRO A 123 3.04 -5.68 -13.86
C PRO A 123 1.69 -6.17 -13.36
N ASP A 124 1.58 -7.33 -12.79
CA ASP A 124 0.29 -7.77 -12.29
C ASP A 124 0.24 -7.83 -10.75
N LEU A 125 0.28 -6.66 -10.11
CA LEU A 125 -0.58 -6.46 -8.95
C LEU A 125 -1.97 -6.86 -9.42
N THR A 126 -2.50 -7.98 -8.90
CA THR A 126 -3.84 -8.44 -9.30
C THR A 126 -4.75 -7.22 -9.31
N SER A 127 -5.64 -7.12 -10.26
CA SER A 127 -6.54 -5.97 -10.39
C SER A 127 -7.20 -5.62 -9.06
N GLY A 128 -7.46 -6.62 -8.20
CA GLY A 128 -7.99 -6.45 -6.85
C GLY A 128 -7.07 -5.68 -5.90
N VAL A 129 -5.75 -5.95 -5.88
CA VAL A 129 -4.80 -5.20 -5.03
C VAL A 129 -4.65 -3.76 -5.52
N MET A 130 -4.60 -3.54 -6.83
CA MET A 130 -4.58 -2.18 -7.40
C MET A 130 -5.85 -1.39 -7.09
N HIS A 131 -7.02 -2.04 -7.14
CA HIS A 131 -8.27 -1.41 -6.74
C HIS A 131 -8.29 -1.08 -5.24
N LEU A 132 -7.75 -1.98 -4.41
CA LEU A 132 -7.63 -1.75 -2.97
C LEU A 132 -6.72 -0.55 -2.68
N MET A 133 -5.52 -0.48 -3.28
CA MET A 133 -4.59 0.64 -3.10
C MET A 133 -5.18 1.99 -3.51
N ARG A 134 -6.03 2.02 -4.55
CA ARG A 134 -6.64 3.26 -5.06
C ARG A 134 -7.90 3.69 -4.32
N LYS A 135 -8.62 2.78 -3.68
CA LYS A 135 -9.98 3.02 -3.16
C LYS A 135 -10.11 2.80 -1.65
N CYS A 136 -9.14 2.15 -1.01
CA CYS A 136 -9.19 1.92 0.42
C CYS A 136 -9.01 3.26 1.18
N PRO A 137 -9.88 3.60 2.13
CA PRO A 137 -9.79 4.86 2.86
C PRO A 137 -8.71 4.89 3.94
N VAL A 138 -8.02 3.76 4.15
CA VAL A 138 -6.93 3.63 5.13
C VAL A 138 -5.66 3.12 4.44
N PRO A 139 -4.48 3.28 5.06
CA PRO A 139 -3.23 2.75 4.51
C PRO A 139 -3.32 1.28 4.16
N VAL A 140 -2.77 0.92 3.00
CA VAL A 140 -2.67 -0.47 2.52
C VAL A 140 -1.20 -0.86 2.45
N TRP A 141 -0.80 -1.82 3.28
CA TRP A 141 0.54 -2.38 3.24
C TRP A 141 0.58 -3.65 2.38
N VAL A 142 1.17 -3.54 1.20
CA VAL A 142 1.39 -4.68 0.31
C VAL A 142 2.74 -5.30 0.63
N MET A 143 2.73 -6.45 1.29
CA MET A 143 3.96 -7.16 1.66
C MET A 143 4.49 -8.00 0.51
N ARG A 144 5.77 -7.82 0.21
CA ARG A 144 6.55 -8.62 -0.74
C ARG A 144 7.73 -9.29 -0.03
N PRO A 145 8.27 -10.39 -0.56
CA PRO A 145 9.54 -10.92 -0.09
C PRO A 145 10.64 -9.85 -0.18
N PRO A 146 11.51 -9.71 0.84
CA PRO A 146 12.61 -8.75 0.80
C PRO A 146 13.57 -9.10 -0.34
N ARG A 147 14.08 -8.08 -1.02
CA ARG A 147 15.05 -8.21 -2.12
C ARG A 147 16.48 -7.93 -1.69
N ALA A 148 16.67 -7.32 -0.52
CA ALA A 148 17.98 -6.93 -0.01
C ALA A 148 18.07 -7.19 1.50
N ASP A 149 19.29 -7.29 2.01
CA ASP A 149 19.57 -7.49 3.43
C ASP A 149 19.45 -6.19 4.23
N THR A 150 19.58 -5.03 3.57
CA THR A 150 19.45 -3.70 4.18
C THR A 150 18.08 -3.12 3.85
N LEU A 151 17.34 -2.72 4.87
CA LEU A 151 16.07 -2.05 4.70
C LEU A 151 16.29 -0.59 4.29
N ARG A 152 15.80 -0.20 3.13
CA ARG A 152 15.68 1.19 2.70
C ARG A 152 14.20 1.55 2.61
N VAL A 153 13.81 2.64 3.23
CA VAL A 153 12.45 3.16 3.23
C VAL A 153 12.42 4.41 2.37
N LEU A 154 11.72 4.34 1.25
CA LEU A 154 11.51 5.49 0.35
C LEU A 154 10.11 6.07 0.58
N ALA A 155 10.05 7.28 1.12
CA ALA A 155 8.83 8.07 1.25
C ALA A 155 8.66 8.94 0.00
N LEU A 156 7.60 8.73 -0.75
CA LEU A 156 7.25 9.57 -1.90
C LEU A 156 6.21 10.60 -1.46
N VAL A 157 6.54 11.88 -1.61
CA VAL A 157 5.70 13.00 -1.19
C VAL A 157 5.47 13.98 -2.33
N ASP A 158 4.36 14.71 -2.24
CA ASP A 158 4.00 15.75 -3.20
C ASP A 158 3.50 16.97 -2.43
N PRO A 159 4.44 17.79 -1.89
CA PRO A 159 4.10 18.96 -1.09
C PRO A 159 3.29 19.98 -1.92
N ASP A 160 2.13 20.35 -1.39
CA ASP A 160 1.28 21.39 -1.96
C ASP A 160 0.62 22.16 -0.80
N PRO A 161 1.18 23.31 -0.41
CA PRO A 161 0.63 24.10 0.69
C PRO A 161 -0.78 24.64 0.46
N GLU A 162 -1.23 24.66 -0.81
CA GLU A 162 -2.56 25.16 -1.18
C GLU A 162 -3.63 24.06 -1.11
N ASP A 163 -3.22 22.77 -1.04
CA ASP A 163 -4.10 21.62 -0.88
C ASP A 163 -3.95 20.97 0.52
N PRO A 164 -4.80 21.34 1.51
CA PRO A 164 -4.71 20.76 2.86
C PRO A 164 -4.92 19.23 2.92
N VAL A 165 -5.62 18.64 1.94
CA VAL A 165 -5.85 17.19 1.90
C VAL A 165 -4.57 16.48 1.48
N ARG A 166 -3.90 17.00 0.44
CA ARG A 166 -2.62 16.51 -0.04
C ARG A 166 -1.53 16.70 1.01
N ASP A 167 -1.50 17.86 1.66
CA ASP A 167 -0.54 18.15 2.71
C ASP A 167 -0.71 17.19 3.91
N GLY A 168 -1.94 16.91 4.34
CA GLY A 168 -2.22 15.90 5.37
C GLY A 168 -1.82 14.47 4.97
N LEU A 169 -1.88 14.12 3.68
CA LEU A 169 -1.37 12.84 3.18
C LEU A 169 0.15 12.78 3.24
N ASN A 170 0.85 13.85 2.89
CA ASN A 170 2.30 13.94 3.01
C ASN A 170 2.77 13.76 4.46
N ASP A 171 2.09 14.42 5.41
CA ASP A 171 2.33 14.25 6.84
C ASP A 171 2.18 12.79 7.28
N LEU A 172 1.16 12.11 6.78
CA LEU A 172 0.95 10.69 7.05
C LEU A 172 2.05 9.82 6.48
N VAL A 173 2.43 10.02 5.22
CA VAL A 173 3.48 9.28 4.52
C VAL A 173 4.80 9.40 5.26
N LEU A 174 5.25 10.63 5.60
CA LEU A 174 6.49 10.85 6.33
C LEU A 174 6.46 10.24 7.73
N THR A 175 5.36 10.42 8.47
CA THR A 175 5.22 9.83 9.81
C THR A 175 5.37 8.30 9.76
N LEU A 176 4.76 7.64 8.77
CA LEU A 176 4.87 6.19 8.59
C LEU A 176 6.27 5.76 8.20
N ALA A 177 6.90 6.47 7.26
CA ALA A 177 8.23 6.16 6.76
C ALA A 177 9.31 6.31 7.85
N ILE A 178 9.31 7.44 8.58
CA ILE A 178 10.22 7.70 9.70
C ILE A 178 10.10 6.59 10.77
N SER A 179 8.85 6.25 11.09
CA SER A 179 8.60 5.22 12.09
C SER A 179 9.05 3.83 11.64
N LEU A 180 8.86 3.49 10.38
CA LEU A 180 9.29 2.22 9.80
C LEU A 180 10.82 2.14 9.77
N ALA A 181 11.50 3.16 9.25
CA ALA A 181 12.95 3.22 9.21
C ALA A 181 13.57 3.11 10.62
N SER A 182 13.06 3.90 11.59
CA SER A 182 13.55 3.87 12.97
C SER A 182 13.35 2.52 13.65
N ARG A 183 12.20 1.86 13.44
CA ARG A 183 11.88 0.58 14.07
C ARG A 183 12.71 -0.57 13.55
N GLU A 184 12.95 -0.60 12.26
CA GLU A 184 13.66 -1.70 11.60
C GLU A 184 15.16 -1.39 11.42
N GLY A 185 15.64 -0.21 11.86
CA GLY A 185 17.04 0.20 11.71
C GLY A 185 17.45 0.42 10.25
N GLY A 186 16.51 0.86 9.43
CA GLY A 186 16.72 1.09 8.00
C GLY A 186 17.07 2.55 7.67
N GLU A 187 17.53 2.77 6.43
CA GLU A 187 17.81 4.09 5.87
C GLU A 187 16.49 4.75 5.40
N LEU A 188 16.34 6.05 5.64
CA LEU A 188 15.20 6.83 5.17
C LEU A 188 15.60 7.65 3.94
N HIS A 189 14.87 7.47 2.85
CA HIS A 189 14.94 8.28 1.64
C HIS A 189 13.61 9.00 1.47
N VAL A 190 13.65 10.26 1.02
CA VAL A 190 12.44 11.03 0.68
C VAL A 190 12.56 11.49 -0.77
N GLY A 191 11.57 11.13 -1.59
CA GLY A 191 11.53 11.46 -3.01
C GLY A 191 10.37 12.39 -3.34
N HIS A 192 10.64 13.43 -4.13
CA HIS A 192 9.66 14.32 -4.75
C HIS A 192 10.02 14.52 -6.21
N ALA A 193 9.04 14.35 -7.11
CA ALA A 193 9.19 14.65 -8.52
C ALA A 193 8.55 16.01 -8.82
N TRP A 194 9.19 16.77 -9.68
CA TRP A 194 8.66 18.07 -10.12
C TRP A 194 8.81 18.22 -11.64
N GLU A 195 7.97 18.99 -12.26
CA GLU A 195 8.08 19.38 -13.67
C GLU A 195 7.49 20.78 -13.89
N LEU A 196 8.03 21.51 -14.85
CA LEU A 196 7.41 22.75 -15.29
C LEU A 196 6.16 22.40 -16.12
N GLU A 197 4.97 22.74 -15.60
CA GLU A 197 3.71 22.43 -16.27
C GLU A 197 3.67 23.07 -17.66
N GLY A 198 3.45 22.23 -18.67
CA GLY A 198 3.35 22.67 -20.06
C GLY A 198 4.68 23.06 -20.72
N GLU A 199 5.84 22.74 -20.17
CA GLU A 199 7.16 23.08 -20.70
C GLU A 199 7.30 22.75 -22.19
N SER A 200 6.94 21.53 -22.60
CA SER A 200 7.00 21.10 -23.99
C SER A 200 6.17 22.01 -24.91
N THR A 201 5.03 22.49 -24.44
CA THR A 201 4.18 23.43 -25.17
C THR A 201 4.82 24.82 -25.25
N LEU A 202 5.40 25.30 -24.14
CA LEU A 202 6.07 26.59 -24.10
C LEU A 202 7.29 26.63 -25.03
N ARG A 203 8.02 25.53 -25.18
CA ARG A 203 9.20 25.43 -26.04
C ARG A 203 8.86 25.20 -27.51
N SER A 204 7.79 24.43 -27.84
CA SER A 204 7.57 23.93 -29.19
C SER A 204 6.27 24.37 -29.86
N SER A 205 5.31 24.96 -29.15
CA SER A 205 4.02 25.37 -29.72
C SER A 205 4.19 26.50 -30.74
N PRO A 206 3.59 26.40 -31.93
CA PRO A 206 3.60 27.48 -32.90
C PRO A 206 2.77 28.69 -32.46
N TYR A 207 1.94 28.55 -31.43
CA TYR A 207 1.03 29.61 -30.96
C TYR A 207 1.49 30.33 -29.69
N VAL A 208 2.29 29.64 -28.83
CA VAL A 208 2.68 30.15 -27.49
C VAL A 208 4.15 29.94 -27.22
N ARG A 209 4.98 29.78 -28.25
CA ARG A 209 6.42 29.56 -28.09
C ARG A 209 7.07 30.75 -27.41
N LEU A 210 7.72 30.47 -26.26
CA LEU A 210 8.60 31.40 -25.57
C LEU A 210 10.05 31.18 -25.99
N PRO A 211 10.92 32.20 -25.87
CA PRO A 211 12.39 32.00 -25.96
C PRO A 211 12.85 30.95 -24.95
N ASP A 212 13.80 30.11 -25.36
CA ASP A 212 14.29 29.03 -24.52
C ASP A 212 14.85 29.55 -23.18
N GLU A 213 15.53 30.71 -23.19
CA GLU A 213 16.06 31.36 -21.98
C GLU A 213 14.96 31.75 -20.98
N VAL A 214 13.75 32.08 -21.47
CA VAL A 214 12.62 32.40 -20.61
C VAL A 214 12.04 31.13 -19.98
N VAL A 215 11.96 30.05 -20.76
CA VAL A 215 11.49 28.76 -20.25
C VAL A 215 12.46 28.19 -19.24
N ASP A 216 13.78 28.35 -19.45
CA ASP A 216 14.82 27.94 -18.50
C ASP A 216 14.66 28.66 -17.15
N VAL A 217 14.43 29.98 -17.16
CA VAL A 217 14.17 30.76 -15.93
C VAL A 217 12.89 30.29 -15.22
N LEU A 218 11.85 29.96 -15.98
CA LEU A 218 10.61 29.40 -15.40
C LEU A 218 10.85 28.03 -14.76
N ALA A 219 11.64 27.18 -15.40
CA ALA A 219 12.00 25.87 -14.84
C ALA A 219 12.84 26.00 -13.57
N GLU A 220 13.85 26.87 -13.55
CA GLU A 220 14.65 27.16 -12.36
C GLU A 220 13.79 27.71 -11.21
N THR A 221 12.81 28.55 -11.53
CA THR A 221 11.86 29.09 -10.53
C THR A 221 11.00 27.97 -9.96
N ALA A 222 10.42 27.13 -10.81
CA ALA A 222 9.61 25.99 -10.39
C ALA A 222 10.43 25.00 -9.52
N GLU A 223 11.66 24.69 -9.92
CA GLU A 223 12.55 23.85 -9.11
C GLU A 223 12.78 24.44 -7.71
N SER A 224 13.03 25.75 -7.64
CA SER A 224 13.25 26.43 -6.35
C SER A 224 12.02 26.39 -5.46
N GLU A 225 10.82 26.63 -6.01
CA GLU A 225 9.54 26.53 -5.28
C GLU A 225 9.30 25.12 -4.74
N HIS A 226 9.46 24.09 -5.56
CA HIS A 226 9.34 22.70 -5.13
C HIS A 226 10.36 22.32 -4.06
N ARG A 227 11.60 22.81 -4.19
CA ARG A 227 12.65 22.61 -3.19
C ARG A 227 12.31 23.25 -1.85
N GLU A 228 11.77 24.47 -1.85
CA GLU A 228 11.35 25.18 -0.64
C GLU A 228 10.17 24.48 0.04
N GLN A 229 9.15 24.04 -0.73
CA GLN A 229 8.01 23.31 -0.23
C GLN A 229 8.41 21.97 0.40
N LEU A 230 9.30 21.22 -0.27
CA LEU A 230 9.85 19.98 0.27
C LEU A 230 10.65 20.23 1.56
N ALA A 231 11.49 21.25 1.58
CA ALA A 231 12.27 21.61 2.77
C ALA A 231 11.35 21.96 3.96
N ALA A 232 10.31 22.75 3.74
CA ALA A 232 9.32 23.10 4.77
C ALA A 232 8.59 21.88 5.32
N LEU A 233 8.22 20.94 4.45
CA LEU A 233 7.60 19.66 4.87
C LEU A 233 8.55 18.83 5.73
N LEU A 234 9.84 18.71 5.32
CA LEU A 234 10.84 17.95 6.07
C LEU A 234 11.14 18.58 7.45
N GLU A 235 11.18 19.92 7.52
CA GLU A 235 11.39 20.65 8.77
C GLU A 235 10.23 20.40 9.77
N ARG A 236 8.97 20.42 9.31
CA ARG A 236 7.80 20.10 10.14
C ARG A 236 7.89 18.72 10.79
N HIS A 237 8.48 17.76 10.10
CA HIS A 237 8.63 16.39 10.58
C HIS A 237 9.98 16.14 11.28
N HIS A 238 10.78 17.20 11.48
CA HIS A 238 12.11 17.08 12.08
C HIS A 238 13.01 16.05 11.37
N VAL A 239 12.85 15.93 10.06
CA VAL A 239 13.70 15.09 9.22
C VAL A 239 15.02 15.83 9.04
N GLY A 240 15.97 15.50 9.92
CA GLY A 240 17.32 16.09 9.87
C GLY A 240 18.20 15.45 8.80
N SER A 241 19.52 15.65 8.92
CA SER A 241 20.54 15.11 8.01
C SER A 241 20.65 13.57 7.96
N GLY A 242 19.74 12.86 8.63
CA GLY A 242 19.68 11.39 8.65
C GLY A 242 18.83 10.78 7.53
N ALA A 243 18.27 11.57 6.63
CA ALA A 243 17.54 11.09 5.46
C ALA A 243 18.16 11.61 4.16
N ASP A 244 18.20 10.74 3.16
CA ASP A 244 18.60 11.11 1.80
C ASP A 244 17.40 11.70 1.04
N VAL A 245 17.52 12.94 0.58
CA VAL A 245 16.44 13.69 -0.08
C VAL A 245 16.70 13.75 -1.58
N HIS A 246 15.70 13.32 -2.36
CA HIS A 246 15.73 13.26 -3.81
C HIS A 246 14.67 14.19 -4.39
N LEU A 247 15.10 15.29 -5.01
CA LEU A 247 14.26 16.16 -5.83
C LEU A 247 14.60 15.86 -7.29
N VAL A 248 13.63 15.29 -8.05
CA VAL A 248 13.88 14.75 -9.38
C VAL A 248 12.95 15.42 -10.39
N GLU A 249 13.53 15.92 -11.49
CA GLU A 249 12.75 16.48 -12.60
C GLU A 249 12.11 15.38 -13.44
N GLY A 250 10.83 15.55 -13.80
CA GLY A 250 10.08 14.73 -14.72
C GLY A 250 8.80 14.14 -14.14
N ASP A 251 8.04 13.43 -14.99
CA ASP A 251 6.80 12.75 -14.59
C ASP A 251 7.02 11.78 -13.42
N ALA A 252 6.25 11.97 -12.36
CA ALA A 252 6.38 11.19 -11.13
C ALA A 252 6.26 9.66 -11.35
N GLY A 253 5.39 9.24 -12.29
CA GLY A 253 5.20 7.82 -12.64
C GLY A 253 6.40 7.22 -13.38
N GLU A 254 7.24 8.04 -14.00
CA GLU A 254 8.43 7.60 -14.74
C GLU A 254 9.72 7.69 -13.90
N VAL A 255 9.88 8.76 -13.12
CA VAL A 255 11.14 9.03 -12.44
C VAL A 255 11.22 8.41 -11.05
N LEU A 256 10.12 8.44 -10.26
CA LEU A 256 10.13 7.92 -8.89
C LEU A 256 10.32 6.40 -8.78
N PRO A 257 9.79 5.54 -9.68
CA PRO A 257 10.08 4.11 -9.63
C PRO A 257 11.57 3.78 -9.76
N LYS A 258 12.33 4.59 -10.50
CA LYS A 258 13.78 4.41 -10.68
C LYS A 258 14.58 4.66 -9.39
N LEU A 259 14.05 5.45 -8.46
CA LEU A 259 14.66 5.65 -7.14
C LEU A 259 14.53 4.39 -6.25
N ALA A 260 13.59 3.50 -6.55
CA ALA A 260 13.33 2.30 -5.77
C ALA A 260 14.13 1.07 -6.24
N GLU A 261 14.87 1.19 -7.36
CA GLU A 261 15.77 0.16 -7.91
C GLU A 261 17.15 0.20 -7.25
#